data_aeef57d2dd981f8a2d48837f57d0af12
#
_entry.id   aeef57d2dd981f8a2d48837f57d0af12
#
_cell.length_a   1.000
_cell.length_b   1.000
_cell.length_c   1.000
_cell.angle_alpha   90.00
_cell.angle_beta   90.00
_cell.angle_gamma   90.00
#
_symmetry.space_group_name_H-M   'P 1'
#
loop_
_entity.id
_entity.type
_entity.pdbx_description
1 polymer ?
#
loop_
_entity_poly.entity_id
_entity_poly.type
_entity_poly.pdbx_seq_one_letter_code
_entity_poly.pdbx_strand_id
1 'polypeptide(L)'
;MKKFDGILLGCDMDGTLLDNCKQISEGNLEAIRYFVENGGRFSLATGRAPHAIDMYRGLLPFNTPYTHLNGSMIMDENQKLMWCAGMPEKTIELIETALTKFSQIGCEIFLDHSICVRRMSAETEHHMRVLNLSYSVISCEDLTDTSNWCKVNLTGPEALMPEVRGYLHSYENDFCVAASTPNFCEITAAGINKGSSLLKIADACGIAHENVMAIGDSSNDHSMLSVASIAFVPGNADNETKTFADVIVRDNDHDAVAAAIEWLDNR
;
A
#
# COMPACT_ATOMS: atom_id res chain seq x y z
N MET A 1 -19.48 26.51 1.46
CA MET A 1 -18.88 25.19 1.17
C MET A 1 -17.49 25.46 0.64
N LYS A 2 -16.46 24.82 1.19
CA LYS A 2 -15.11 24.93 0.64
C LYS A 2 -15.03 24.16 -0.68
N LYS A 3 -14.02 24.43 -1.50
CA LYS A 3 -13.93 23.92 -2.89
C LYS A 3 -13.90 22.38 -2.98
N PHE A 4 -13.20 21.72 -2.04
CA PHE A 4 -13.06 20.26 -2.00
C PHE A 4 -13.84 19.59 -0.87
N ASP A 5 -14.85 20.29 -0.30
CA ASP A 5 -15.68 19.71 0.77
C ASP A 5 -16.32 18.39 0.30
N GLY A 6 -16.14 17.35 1.10
CA GLY A 6 -16.70 16.03 0.84
C GLY A 6 -15.87 15.16 -0.12
N ILE A 7 -14.70 15.61 -0.59
CA ILE A 7 -13.80 14.81 -1.43
C ILE A 7 -12.73 14.14 -0.59
N LEU A 8 -12.52 12.83 -0.80
CA LEU A 8 -11.41 12.05 -0.27
C LEU A 8 -10.45 11.67 -1.40
N LEU A 9 -9.18 12.04 -1.27
CA LEU A 9 -8.10 11.59 -2.16
C LEU A 9 -7.22 10.56 -1.44
N GLY A 10 -7.33 9.29 -1.85
CA GLY A 10 -6.42 8.22 -1.47
C GLY A 10 -5.16 8.27 -2.33
N CYS A 11 -3.99 8.29 -1.70
CA CYS A 11 -2.72 8.46 -2.39
C CYS A 11 -1.72 7.37 -2.01
N ASP A 12 -1.18 6.67 -3.00
CA ASP A 12 -0.01 5.81 -2.79
C ASP A 12 1.25 6.63 -2.53
N MET A 13 2.28 5.98 -2.00
CA MET A 13 3.56 6.62 -1.69
C MET A 13 4.64 6.36 -2.74
N ASP A 14 5.02 5.10 -2.91
CA ASP A 14 6.19 4.71 -3.69
C ASP A 14 5.90 4.74 -5.19
N GLY A 15 6.58 5.61 -5.94
CA GLY A 15 6.30 5.78 -7.38
C GLY A 15 5.11 6.71 -7.67
N THR A 16 4.48 7.27 -6.62
CA THR A 16 3.33 8.19 -6.74
C THR A 16 3.60 9.51 -6.02
N LEU A 17 3.59 9.52 -4.68
CA LEU A 17 3.88 10.71 -3.88
C LEU A 17 5.38 10.98 -3.77
N LEU A 18 6.16 9.90 -3.66
CA LEU A 18 7.61 9.95 -3.54
C LEU A 18 8.28 9.93 -4.92
N ASP A 19 9.25 10.81 -5.11
CA ASP A 19 10.14 10.79 -6.25
C ASP A 19 11.10 9.57 -6.24
N ASN A 20 11.92 9.43 -7.26
CA ASN A 20 12.90 8.35 -7.36
C ASN A 20 14.02 8.44 -6.30
N CYS A 21 14.19 9.60 -5.65
CA CYS A 21 15.08 9.81 -4.51
C CYS A 21 14.39 9.57 -3.16
N LYS A 22 13.14 9.09 -3.16
CA LYS A 22 12.31 8.87 -1.97
C LYS A 22 12.05 10.15 -1.17
N GLN A 23 11.91 11.27 -1.85
CA GLN A 23 11.55 12.57 -1.27
C GLN A 23 10.13 12.94 -1.70
N ILE A 24 9.44 13.74 -0.87
CA ILE A 24 8.20 14.43 -1.28
C ILE A 24 8.61 15.80 -1.80
N SER A 25 8.25 16.11 -3.02
CA SER A 25 8.54 17.42 -3.62
C SER A 25 7.78 18.55 -2.92
N GLU A 26 8.32 19.76 -2.95
CA GLU A 26 7.62 20.92 -2.39
C GLU A 26 6.31 21.19 -3.15
N GLY A 27 6.27 20.97 -4.48
CA GLY A 27 5.05 21.11 -5.28
C GLY A 27 3.94 20.19 -4.81
N ASN A 28 4.24 18.90 -4.54
CA ASN A 28 3.26 17.97 -3.97
C ASN A 28 2.80 18.42 -2.57
N LEU A 29 3.73 18.88 -1.71
CA LEU A 29 3.38 19.34 -0.35
C LEU A 29 2.48 20.57 -0.37
N GLU A 30 2.79 21.57 -1.20
CA GLU A 30 1.97 22.79 -1.35
C GLU A 30 0.56 22.45 -1.87
N ALA A 31 0.46 21.59 -2.87
CA ALA A 31 -0.83 21.19 -3.43
C ALA A 31 -1.68 20.40 -2.40
N ILE A 32 -1.07 19.49 -1.63
CA ILE A 32 -1.78 18.74 -0.58
C ILE A 32 -2.26 19.70 0.52
N ARG A 33 -1.43 20.64 0.97
CA ARG A 33 -1.84 21.67 1.94
C ARG A 33 -3.02 22.50 1.42
N TYR A 34 -2.94 22.97 0.17
CA TYR A 34 -4.03 23.70 -0.48
C TYR A 34 -5.33 22.88 -0.54
N PHE A 35 -5.24 21.60 -0.91
CA PHE A 35 -6.39 20.69 -0.97
C PHE A 35 -7.06 20.55 0.40
N VAL A 36 -6.26 20.27 1.45
CA VAL A 36 -6.73 20.12 2.84
C VAL A 36 -7.32 21.44 3.38
N GLU A 37 -6.67 22.57 3.18
CA GLU A 37 -7.15 23.90 3.62
C GLU A 37 -8.47 24.27 2.94
N ASN A 38 -8.71 23.79 1.73
CA ASN A 38 -9.95 24.00 0.98
C ASN A 38 -10.98 22.87 1.17
N GLY A 39 -10.87 22.07 2.23
CA GLY A 39 -11.90 21.13 2.69
C GLY A 39 -11.70 19.69 2.23
N GLY A 40 -10.71 19.42 1.41
CA GLY A 40 -10.37 18.07 0.96
C GLY A 40 -9.86 17.19 2.09
N ARG A 41 -10.08 15.91 1.94
CA ARG A 41 -9.58 14.85 2.83
C ARG A 41 -8.49 14.08 2.12
N PHE A 42 -7.27 14.11 2.67
CA PHE A 42 -6.10 13.44 2.10
C PHE A 42 -5.71 12.23 2.94
N SER A 43 -5.65 11.06 2.32
CA SER A 43 -5.33 9.80 2.98
C SER A 43 -4.20 9.07 2.25
N LEU A 44 -3.19 8.61 2.99
CA LEU A 44 -2.19 7.71 2.43
C LEU A 44 -2.75 6.27 2.33
N ALA A 45 -2.35 5.55 1.27
CA ALA A 45 -2.65 4.15 1.05
C ALA A 45 -1.37 3.41 0.64
N THR A 46 -0.58 2.94 1.63
CA THR A 46 0.75 2.40 1.38
C THR A 46 0.90 0.92 1.72
N GLY A 47 1.79 0.23 0.99
CA GLY A 47 2.27 -1.11 1.36
C GLY A 47 3.28 -1.12 2.51
N ARG A 48 3.80 0.06 2.91
CA ARG A 48 4.79 0.21 3.97
C ARG A 48 4.22 -0.08 5.36
N ALA A 49 5.08 -0.58 6.25
CA ALA A 49 4.76 -0.68 7.68
C ALA A 49 4.76 0.71 8.35
N PRO A 50 4.08 0.90 9.49
CA PRO A 50 3.92 2.22 10.12
C PRO A 50 5.21 2.99 10.33
N HIS A 51 6.26 2.36 10.87
CA HIS A 51 7.54 3.02 11.14
C HIS A 51 8.33 3.41 9.87
N ALA A 52 8.04 2.78 8.72
CA ALA A 52 8.70 3.11 7.46
C ALA A 52 8.23 4.45 6.86
N ILE A 53 7.22 5.10 7.46
CA ILE A 53 6.75 6.44 7.06
C ILE A 53 7.05 7.52 8.09
N ASP A 54 7.71 7.20 9.21
CA ASP A 54 7.94 8.16 10.29
C ASP A 54 8.64 9.43 9.84
N MET A 55 9.60 9.31 8.92
CA MET A 55 10.33 10.45 8.37
C MET A 55 9.47 11.44 7.57
N TYR A 56 8.31 10.99 7.06
CA TYR A 56 7.41 11.83 6.26
C TYR A 56 6.27 12.45 7.07
N ARG A 57 6.03 11.97 8.30
CA ARG A 57 4.86 12.36 9.12
C ARG A 57 4.80 13.84 9.42
N GLY A 58 5.95 14.48 9.68
CA GLY A 58 6.02 15.92 9.95
C GLY A 58 5.81 16.80 8.72
N LEU A 59 5.79 16.23 7.53
CA LEU A 59 5.65 16.95 6.27
C LEU A 59 4.19 17.03 5.78
N LEU A 60 3.41 15.97 6.02
CA LEU A 60 2.06 15.82 5.48
C LEU A 60 1.00 16.34 6.46
N PRO A 61 0.00 17.08 5.96
CA PRO A 61 -1.11 17.56 6.77
C PRO A 61 -2.18 16.47 6.95
N PHE A 62 -1.88 15.41 7.72
CA PHE A 62 -2.84 14.34 7.97
C PHE A 62 -4.15 14.87 8.57
N ASN A 63 -5.25 14.66 7.90
CA ASN A 63 -6.58 15.08 8.32
C ASN A 63 -7.64 13.98 8.16
N THR A 64 -7.18 12.75 7.93
CA THR A 64 -7.99 11.52 7.85
C THR A 64 -7.20 10.36 8.42
N PRO A 65 -7.85 9.24 8.78
CA PRO A 65 -7.17 7.95 8.88
C PRO A 65 -6.45 7.59 7.57
N TYR A 66 -5.45 6.73 7.66
CA TYR A 66 -4.65 6.29 6.52
C TYR A 66 -4.26 4.82 6.65
N THR A 67 -3.92 4.17 5.52
CA THR A 67 -3.67 2.75 5.52
C THR A 67 -2.20 2.39 5.39
N HIS A 68 -1.85 1.28 6.03
CA HIS A 68 -0.57 0.60 5.93
C HIS A 68 -0.76 -0.84 5.45
N LEU A 69 0.34 -1.49 5.06
CA LEU A 69 0.40 -2.91 4.75
C LEU A 69 -0.66 -3.33 3.73
N ASN A 70 -0.82 -2.52 2.65
CA ASN A 70 -1.82 -2.72 1.59
C ASN A 70 -3.28 -2.77 2.10
N GLY A 71 -3.59 -2.03 3.15
CA GLY A 71 -4.95 -1.94 3.68
C GLY A 71 -5.23 -2.87 4.85
N SER A 72 -4.28 -3.70 5.27
CA SER A 72 -4.45 -4.56 6.44
C SER A 72 -4.44 -3.82 7.77
N MET A 73 -3.97 -2.60 7.78
CA MET A 73 -3.91 -1.76 8.99
C MET A 73 -4.38 -0.34 8.67
N ILE A 74 -5.26 0.19 9.53
CA ILE A 74 -5.72 1.59 9.47
C ILE A 74 -5.31 2.28 10.76
N MET A 75 -4.61 3.40 10.63
CA MET A 75 -4.20 4.27 11.72
C MET A 75 -4.96 5.60 11.65
N ASP A 76 -5.28 6.20 12.79
CA ASP A 76 -5.79 7.58 12.81
C ASP A 76 -4.66 8.61 12.59
N GLU A 77 -5.02 9.88 12.44
CA GLU A 77 -4.08 10.98 12.27
C GLU A 77 -3.11 11.17 13.45
N ASN A 78 -3.44 10.60 14.62
CA ASN A 78 -2.60 10.59 15.83
C ASN A 78 -1.77 9.31 15.97
N GLN A 79 -1.70 8.46 14.94
CA GLN A 79 -0.97 7.19 14.92
C GLN A 79 -1.55 6.11 15.84
N LYS A 80 -2.78 6.22 16.21
CA LYS A 80 -3.46 5.18 16.97
C LYS A 80 -4.05 4.15 16.02
N LEU A 81 -3.82 2.87 16.31
CA LEU A 81 -4.42 1.77 15.57
C LEU A 81 -5.96 1.82 15.71
N MET A 82 -6.64 1.99 14.60
CA MET A 82 -8.11 1.94 14.50
C MET A 82 -8.59 0.55 14.14
N TRP A 83 -7.88 -0.11 13.25
CA TRP A 83 -8.28 -1.41 12.72
C TRP A 83 -7.08 -2.17 12.15
N CYS A 84 -7.09 -3.49 12.32
CA CYS A 84 -6.13 -4.41 11.73
C CYS A 84 -6.85 -5.69 11.28
N ALA A 85 -6.51 -6.21 10.10
CA ALA A 85 -6.99 -7.49 9.61
C ALA A 85 -5.97 -8.58 9.95
N GLY A 86 -6.42 -9.66 10.58
CA GLY A 86 -5.62 -10.88 10.75
C GLY A 86 -5.63 -11.74 9.47
N MET A 87 -4.62 -12.60 9.34
CA MET A 87 -4.55 -13.59 8.27
C MET A 87 -5.24 -14.90 8.69
N PRO A 88 -5.84 -15.66 7.75
CA PRO A 88 -6.41 -16.97 8.07
C PRO A 88 -5.32 -17.99 8.44
N GLU A 89 -5.62 -18.99 9.31
CA GLU A 89 -4.65 -20.01 9.77
C GLU A 89 -3.95 -20.77 8.64
N LYS A 90 -4.64 -21.00 7.52
CA LYS A 90 -4.05 -21.61 6.31
C LYS A 90 -2.88 -20.84 5.69
N THR A 91 -2.62 -19.61 6.15
CA THR A 91 -1.44 -18.83 5.76
C THR A 91 -0.14 -19.57 6.11
N ILE A 92 -0.13 -20.31 7.21
CA ILE A 92 1.05 -21.10 7.62
C ILE A 92 1.35 -22.18 6.58
N GLU A 93 0.34 -22.95 6.18
CA GLU A 93 0.47 -23.99 5.16
C GLU A 93 0.92 -23.41 3.82
N LEU A 94 0.33 -22.29 3.41
CA LEU A 94 0.69 -21.58 2.18
C LEU A 94 2.18 -21.20 2.19
N ILE A 95 2.65 -20.56 3.28
CA ILE A 95 4.05 -20.12 3.43
C ILE A 95 4.99 -21.34 3.38
N GLU A 96 4.78 -22.35 4.21
CA GLU A 96 5.69 -23.50 4.32
C GLU A 96 5.73 -24.28 3.00
N THR A 97 4.59 -24.40 2.30
CA THR A 97 4.56 -25.04 0.98
C THR A 97 5.30 -24.19 -0.06
N ALA A 98 5.10 -22.89 -0.09
CA ALA A 98 5.83 -21.99 -0.99
C ALA A 98 7.35 -22.05 -0.72
N LEU A 99 7.76 -21.99 0.55
CA LEU A 99 9.17 -22.06 0.94
C LEU A 99 9.81 -23.42 0.60
N THR A 100 9.05 -24.51 0.66
CA THR A 100 9.52 -25.84 0.26
C THR A 100 9.68 -25.92 -1.27
N LYS A 101 8.71 -25.41 -2.01
CA LYS A 101 8.71 -25.45 -3.48
C LYS A 101 9.76 -24.53 -4.10
N PHE A 102 9.97 -23.35 -3.53
CA PHE A 102 10.86 -22.30 -4.05
C PHE A 102 12.01 -22.06 -3.05
N SER A 103 13.15 -22.72 -3.25
CA SER A 103 14.26 -22.66 -2.29
C SER A 103 14.95 -21.28 -2.21
N GLN A 104 14.78 -20.41 -3.23
CA GLN A 104 15.44 -19.12 -3.34
C GLN A 104 14.62 -17.93 -2.80
N ILE A 105 13.35 -18.15 -2.43
CA ILE A 105 12.53 -17.04 -1.91
C ILE A 105 12.72 -16.86 -0.40
N GLY A 106 12.62 -15.61 0.05
CA GLY A 106 12.48 -15.21 1.44
C GLY A 106 11.01 -15.07 1.85
N CYS A 107 10.78 -14.97 3.14
CA CYS A 107 9.44 -14.73 3.69
C CYS A 107 9.52 -13.79 4.88
N GLU A 108 8.79 -12.69 4.76
CA GLU A 108 8.61 -11.64 5.77
C GLU A 108 7.16 -11.67 6.24
N ILE A 109 6.95 -11.60 7.55
CA ILE A 109 5.62 -11.59 8.17
C ILE A 109 5.50 -10.28 8.95
N PHE A 110 4.56 -9.45 8.55
CA PHE A 110 4.26 -8.17 9.20
C PHE A 110 3.12 -8.38 10.18
N LEU A 111 3.41 -8.18 11.46
CA LEU A 111 2.44 -8.20 12.53
C LEU A 111 1.95 -6.78 12.83
N ASP A 112 0.98 -6.65 13.71
CA ASP A 112 0.43 -5.36 14.15
C ASP A 112 1.49 -4.42 14.79
N HIS A 113 2.53 -4.99 15.43
CA HIS A 113 3.57 -4.22 16.14
C HIS A 113 5.02 -4.61 15.81
N SER A 114 5.24 -5.63 14.97
CA SER A 114 6.58 -6.14 14.70
C SER A 114 6.69 -6.81 13.34
N ILE A 115 7.91 -7.15 12.95
CA ILE A 115 8.19 -7.88 11.72
C ILE A 115 8.96 -9.15 12.09
N CYS A 116 8.53 -10.27 11.52
CA CYS A 116 9.22 -11.53 11.61
C CYS A 116 9.75 -11.96 10.24
N VAL A 117 10.93 -12.56 10.21
CA VAL A 117 11.49 -13.16 9.00
C VAL A 117 11.52 -14.67 9.20
N ARG A 118 10.73 -15.39 8.41
CA ARG A 118 10.68 -16.85 8.44
C ARG A 118 11.82 -17.46 7.65
N ARG A 119 12.20 -16.86 6.54
CA ARG A 119 13.37 -17.22 5.74
C ARG A 119 13.98 -15.97 5.10
N MET A 120 15.29 -15.83 5.26
CA MET A 120 16.06 -14.75 4.65
C MET A 120 16.37 -15.08 3.19
N SER A 121 16.20 -14.10 2.31
CA SER A 121 16.75 -14.05 0.95
C SER A 121 17.59 -12.78 0.78
N ALA A 122 18.28 -12.65 -0.33
CA ALA A 122 19.02 -11.42 -0.63
C ALA A 122 18.08 -10.21 -0.74
N GLU A 123 16.90 -10.41 -1.30
CA GLU A 123 15.86 -9.40 -1.45
C GLU A 123 15.26 -9.00 -0.09
N THR A 124 15.00 -9.98 0.80
CA THR A 124 14.60 -9.73 2.19
C THR A 124 15.64 -8.88 2.92
N GLU A 125 16.92 -9.28 2.86
CA GLU A 125 18.00 -8.55 3.52
C GLU A 125 18.11 -7.11 2.99
N HIS A 126 18.00 -6.94 1.66
CA HIS A 126 17.99 -5.63 1.03
C HIS A 126 16.81 -4.78 1.51
N HIS A 127 15.59 -5.35 1.54
CA HIS A 127 14.37 -4.67 1.96
C HIS A 127 14.47 -4.19 3.43
N MET A 128 14.84 -5.09 4.35
CA MET A 128 15.01 -4.75 5.76
C MET A 128 16.05 -3.62 5.96
N ARG A 129 17.15 -3.66 5.21
CA ARG A 129 18.22 -2.67 5.28
C ARG A 129 17.81 -1.30 4.71
N VAL A 130 17.20 -1.28 3.51
CA VAL A 130 16.83 -0.02 2.83
C VAL A 130 15.77 0.76 3.60
N LEU A 131 14.79 0.05 4.19
CA LEU A 131 13.75 0.67 4.99
C LEU A 131 14.12 0.78 6.48
N ASN A 132 15.33 0.38 6.86
CA ASN A 132 15.81 0.38 8.26
C ASN A 132 14.84 -0.33 9.21
N LEU A 133 14.34 -1.53 8.80
CA LEU A 133 13.35 -2.28 9.54
C LEU A 133 13.99 -3.20 10.57
N SER A 134 13.52 -3.13 11.82
CA SER A 134 13.86 -4.10 12.85
C SER A 134 12.97 -5.34 12.72
N TYR A 135 13.56 -6.52 12.82
CA TYR A 135 12.86 -7.79 12.70
C TYR A 135 13.41 -8.84 13.64
N SER A 136 12.63 -9.90 13.90
CA SER A 136 13.06 -11.13 14.54
C SER A 136 13.03 -12.29 13.53
N VAL A 137 13.95 -13.25 13.68
CA VAL A 137 13.92 -14.48 12.89
C VAL A 137 13.11 -15.52 13.66
N ILE A 138 12.16 -16.17 12.97
CA ILE A 138 11.28 -17.18 13.58
C ILE A 138 11.40 -18.52 12.87
N SER A 139 11.22 -19.61 13.62
CA SER A 139 11.18 -20.98 13.10
C SER A 139 9.75 -21.37 12.66
N CYS A 140 9.61 -22.50 11.95
CA CYS A 140 8.29 -23.04 11.62
C CYS A 140 7.47 -23.39 12.87
N GLU A 141 8.13 -23.83 13.92
CA GLU A 141 7.51 -24.26 15.18
C GLU A 141 6.89 -23.08 15.95
N ASP A 142 7.36 -21.85 15.67
CA ASP A 142 6.84 -20.62 16.28
C ASP A 142 5.59 -20.08 15.57
N LEU A 143 5.24 -20.64 14.39
CA LEU A 143 4.09 -20.22 13.58
C LEU A 143 2.80 -20.87 14.10
N THR A 144 2.23 -20.37 15.18
CA THR A 144 1.08 -20.99 15.84
C THR A 144 -0.22 -20.16 15.76
N ASP A 145 -0.11 -18.85 15.57
CA ASP A 145 -1.25 -17.93 15.53
C ASP A 145 -1.03 -16.86 14.45
N THR A 146 -1.99 -16.73 13.56
CA THR A 146 -1.98 -15.76 12.45
C THR A 146 -2.93 -14.58 12.65
N SER A 147 -3.61 -14.51 13.79
CA SER A 147 -4.65 -13.50 14.06
C SER A 147 -4.13 -12.06 14.09
N ASN A 148 -2.84 -11.88 14.38
CA ASN A 148 -2.15 -10.58 14.36
C ASN A 148 -1.20 -10.40 13.17
N TRP A 149 -1.23 -11.32 12.17
CA TRP A 149 -0.47 -11.17 10.94
C TRP A 149 -1.23 -10.29 9.98
N CYS A 150 -0.68 -9.13 9.66
CA CYS A 150 -1.33 -8.17 8.79
C CYS A 150 -0.99 -8.37 7.31
N LYS A 151 0.25 -8.79 7.03
CA LYS A 151 0.73 -9.01 5.66
C LYS A 151 1.87 -10.03 5.65
N VAL A 152 1.96 -10.81 4.59
CA VAL A 152 3.10 -11.66 4.28
C VAL A 152 3.72 -11.21 2.96
N ASN A 153 5.03 -11.07 2.92
CA ASN A 153 5.78 -10.89 1.68
C ASN A 153 6.56 -12.18 1.38
N LEU A 154 6.40 -12.69 0.17
CA LEU A 154 7.35 -13.61 -0.43
C LEU A 154 8.25 -12.80 -1.37
N THR A 155 9.56 -12.88 -1.14
CA THR A 155 10.55 -12.06 -1.85
C THR A 155 11.54 -12.97 -2.57
N GLY A 156 12.05 -12.57 -3.72
CA GLY A 156 13.01 -13.40 -4.43
C GLY A 156 13.50 -12.77 -5.75
N PRO A 157 14.38 -13.48 -6.47
CA PRO A 157 14.87 -13.02 -7.75
C PRO A 157 13.73 -12.73 -8.74
N GLU A 158 13.77 -11.59 -9.41
CA GLU A 158 12.73 -11.14 -10.34
C GLU A 158 12.32 -12.24 -11.35
N ALA A 159 13.28 -12.98 -11.87
CA ALA A 159 13.03 -14.05 -12.83
C ALA A 159 12.20 -15.22 -12.26
N LEU A 160 12.18 -15.41 -10.93
CA LEU A 160 11.45 -16.48 -10.25
C LEU A 160 10.03 -16.06 -9.87
N MET A 161 9.80 -14.76 -9.65
CA MET A 161 8.54 -14.27 -9.09
C MET A 161 7.30 -14.55 -9.97
N PRO A 162 7.37 -14.63 -11.31
CA PRO A 162 6.23 -15.08 -12.11
C PRO A 162 5.74 -16.49 -11.75
N GLU A 163 6.63 -17.43 -11.45
CA GLU A 163 6.26 -18.78 -10.99
C GLU A 163 5.64 -18.76 -9.60
N VAL A 164 6.19 -17.94 -8.69
CA VAL A 164 5.63 -17.75 -7.34
C VAL A 164 4.23 -17.17 -7.42
N ARG A 165 4.01 -16.14 -8.25
CA ARG A 165 2.67 -15.57 -8.50
C ARG A 165 1.71 -16.60 -9.08
N GLY A 166 2.14 -17.39 -10.06
CA GLY A 166 1.36 -18.48 -10.63
C GLY A 166 0.94 -19.53 -9.59
N TYR A 167 1.81 -19.85 -8.65
CA TYR A 167 1.49 -20.72 -7.52
C TYR A 167 0.45 -20.08 -6.59
N LEU A 168 0.61 -18.80 -6.25
CA LEU A 168 -0.30 -18.07 -5.37
C LEU A 168 -1.68 -17.86 -5.98
N HIS A 169 -1.81 -17.85 -7.31
CA HIS A 169 -3.10 -17.74 -8.00
C HIS A 169 -4.08 -18.84 -7.60
N SER A 170 -3.59 -20.05 -7.25
CA SER A 170 -4.44 -21.13 -6.74
C SER A 170 -5.10 -20.83 -5.38
N TYR A 171 -4.68 -19.78 -4.70
CA TYR A 171 -5.16 -19.36 -3.38
C TYR A 171 -5.95 -18.03 -3.43
N GLU A 172 -6.31 -17.51 -4.59
CA GLU A 172 -6.96 -16.20 -4.76
C GLU A 172 -8.32 -16.05 -4.06
N ASN A 173 -9.01 -17.16 -3.77
CA ASN A 173 -10.24 -17.15 -2.99
C ASN A 173 -10.01 -16.87 -1.50
N ASP A 174 -8.80 -17.05 -1.03
CA ASP A 174 -8.42 -17.01 0.38
C ASP A 174 -7.54 -15.81 0.71
N PHE A 175 -6.86 -15.26 -0.31
CA PHE A 175 -5.90 -14.18 -0.17
C PHE A 175 -5.99 -13.19 -1.32
N CYS A 176 -5.67 -11.93 -1.01
CA CYS A 176 -5.31 -10.95 -2.02
C CYS A 176 -3.79 -11.02 -2.24
N VAL A 177 -3.36 -11.09 -3.50
CA VAL A 177 -1.96 -11.09 -3.89
C VAL A 177 -1.69 -9.87 -4.77
N ALA A 178 -0.72 -9.07 -4.40
CA ALA A 178 -0.29 -7.89 -5.15
C ALA A 178 1.24 -7.84 -5.24
N ALA A 179 1.77 -6.91 -6.02
CA ALA A 179 3.19 -6.63 -6.10
C ALA A 179 3.40 -5.11 -6.24
N SER A 180 4.27 -4.55 -5.42
CA SER A 180 4.75 -3.17 -5.56
C SER A 180 6.06 -3.09 -6.34
N THR A 181 6.76 -4.20 -6.45
CA THR A 181 8.00 -4.35 -7.24
C THR A 181 8.09 -5.74 -7.84
N PRO A 182 8.91 -5.95 -8.89
CA PRO A 182 9.06 -7.26 -9.53
C PRO A 182 9.53 -8.39 -8.59
N ASN A 183 10.23 -8.05 -7.52
CA ASN A 183 10.84 -8.99 -6.57
C ASN A 183 9.92 -9.43 -5.42
N PHE A 184 8.67 -8.93 -5.37
CA PHE A 184 7.74 -9.16 -4.27
C PHE A 184 6.44 -9.83 -4.73
N CYS A 185 5.90 -10.69 -3.87
CA CYS A 185 4.49 -11.04 -3.81
C CYS A 185 3.98 -10.67 -2.40
N GLU A 186 3.09 -9.70 -2.34
CA GLU A 186 2.51 -9.17 -1.11
C GLU A 186 1.15 -9.81 -0.90
N ILE A 187 0.98 -10.51 0.20
CA ILE A 187 -0.20 -11.35 0.50
C ILE A 187 -0.93 -10.75 1.70
N THR A 188 -2.22 -10.49 1.53
CA THR A 188 -3.13 -10.08 2.61
C THR A 188 -4.34 -11.02 2.65
N ALA A 189 -5.16 -10.97 3.68
CA ALA A 189 -6.38 -11.77 3.75
C ALA A 189 -7.35 -11.40 2.62
N ALA A 190 -8.21 -12.35 2.22
CA ALA A 190 -9.20 -12.13 1.16
C ALA A 190 -10.04 -10.88 1.42
N GLY A 191 -10.23 -10.08 0.38
CA GLY A 191 -10.97 -8.82 0.45
C GLY A 191 -10.24 -7.66 1.17
N ILE A 192 -9.01 -7.89 1.64
CA ILE A 192 -8.18 -6.87 2.28
C ILE A 192 -7.17 -6.33 1.27
N ASN A 193 -7.34 -5.09 0.87
CA ASN A 193 -6.50 -4.39 -0.10
C ASN A 193 -6.64 -2.87 0.08
N LYS A 194 -5.85 -2.08 -0.65
CA LYS A 194 -5.89 -0.61 -0.56
C LYS A 194 -7.27 -0.04 -0.85
N GLY A 195 -8.02 -0.61 -1.80
CA GLY A 195 -9.36 -0.15 -2.15
C GLY A 195 -10.37 -0.38 -1.05
N SER A 196 -10.44 -1.60 -0.49
CA SER A 196 -11.39 -1.91 0.60
C SER A 196 -11.11 -1.08 1.85
N SER A 197 -9.85 -0.78 2.15
CA SER A 197 -9.49 0.08 3.29
C SER A 197 -9.77 1.57 3.02
N LEU A 198 -9.59 2.04 1.79
CA LEU A 198 -9.93 3.41 1.42
C LEU A 198 -11.43 3.67 1.55
N LEU A 199 -12.29 2.72 1.15
CA LEU A 199 -13.73 2.82 1.36
C LEU A 199 -14.11 2.80 2.85
N LYS A 200 -13.44 1.99 3.69
CA LYS A 200 -13.63 2.04 5.16
C LYS A 200 -13.26 3.40 5.74
N ILE A 201 -12.21 4.05 5.22
CA ILE A 201 -11.84 5.41 5.63
C ILE A 201 -12.90 6.42 5.17
N ALA A 202 -13.43 6.29 3.95
CA ALA A 202 -14.51 7.14 3.47
C ALA A 202 -15.74 7.05 4.38
N ASP A 203 -16.17 5.82 4.74
CA ASP A 203 -17.27 5.57 5.66
C ASP A 203 -17.02 6.20 7.05
N ALA A 204 -15.81 6.02 7.59
CA ALA A 204 -15.43 6.60 8.88
C ALA A 204 -15.42 8.13 8.88
N CYS A 205 -15.14 8.74 7.72
CA CYS A 205 -15.14 10.19 7.52
C CYS A 205 -16.50 10.75 7.07
N GLY A 206 -17.53 9.90 6.84
CA GLY A 206 -18.83 10.30 6.33
C GLY A 206 -18.79 10.80 4.88
N ILE A 207 -17.86 10.29 4.07
CA ILE A 207 -17.70 10.65 2.66
C ILE A 207 -18.38 9.60 1.79
N ALA A 208 -19.24 10.05 0.88
CA ALA A 208 -19.90 9.17 -0.08
C ALA A 208 -18.88 8.56 -1.06
N HIS A 209 -19.05 7.29 -1.42
CA HIS A 209 -18.10 6.57 -2.27
C HIS A 209 -17.91 7.20 -3.65
N GLU A 210 -18.93 7.88 -4.19
CA GLU A 210 -18.83 8.68 -5.42
C GLU A 210 -17.90 9.90 -5.33
N ASN A 211 -17.47 10.26 -4.11
CA ASN A 211 -16.53 11.35 -3.85
C ASN A 211 -15.14 10.84 -3.41
N VAL A 212 -14.90 9.54 -3.57
CA VAL A 212 -13.60 8.93 -3.32
C VAL A 212 -12.80 8.94 -4.61
N MET A 213 -11.63 9.54 -4.57
CA MET A 213 -10.65 9.59 -5.66
C MET A 213 -9.38 8.92 -5.22
N ALA A 214 -8.61 8.44 -6.18
CA ALA A 214 -7.37 7.73 -5.88
C ALA A 214 -6.26 8.07 -6.88
N ILE A 215 -5.01 8.01 -6.41
CA ILE A 215 -3.83 8.09 -7.24
C ILE A 215 -2.83 6.99 -6.85
N GLY A 216 -2.33 6.22 -7.84
CA GLY A 216 -1.41 5.11 -7.64
C GLY A 216 -0.79 4.63 -8.94
N ASP A 217 0.34 3.92 -8.88
CA ASP A 217 1.19 3.61 -10.05
C ASP A 217 1.44 2.12 -10.29
N SER A 218 1.09 1.23 -9.36
CA SER A 218 1.45 -0.18 -9.46
C SER A 218 0.30 -1.16 -9.11
N SER A 219 0.54 -2.46 -9.25
CA SER A 219 -0.52 -3.47 -9.17
C SER A 219 -1.23 -3.54 -7.80
N ASN A 220 -0.56 -3.14 -6.69
CA ASN A 220 -1.19 -3.06 -5.39
C ASN A 220 -2.18 -1.88 -5.26
N ASP A 221 -2.20 -0.96 -6.26
CA ASP A 221 -3.13 0.15 -6.35
C ASP A 221 -4.38 -0.17 -7.17
N HIS A 222 -4.37 -1.23 -7.99
CA HIS A 222 -5.49 -1.55 -8.88
C HIS A 222 -6.83 -1.60 -8.14
N SER A 223 -6.84 -2.17 -6.92
CA SER A 223 -8.05 -2.21 -6.09
C SER A 223 -8.55 -0.83 -5.67
N MET A 224 -7.63 0.10 -5.37
CA MET A 224 -7.93 1.47 -4.98
C MET A 224 -8.38 2.30 -6.19
N LEU A 225 -7.70 2.17 -7.33
CA LEU A 225 -8.06 2.81 -8.58
C LEU A 225 -9.44 2.34 -9.07
N SER A 226 -9.75 1.03 -8.94
CA SER A 226 -11.03 0.46 -9.37
C SER A 226 -12.24 0.95 -8.57
N VAL A 227 -12.09 1.32 -7.30
CA VAL A 227 -13.20 1.80 -6.46
C VAL A 227 -13.31 3.33 -6.46
N ALA A 228 -12.33 4.02 -6.99
CA ALA A 228 -12.35 5.47 -7.10
C ALA A 228 -13.36 5.93 -8.14
N SER A 229 -14.04 7.05 -7.86
CA SER A 229 -14.89 7.73 -8.84
C SER A 229 -14.07 8.45 -9.92
N ILE A 230 -12.83 8.80 -9.59
CA ILE A 230 -11.80 9.28 -10.52
C ILE A 230 -10.47 8.66 -10.10
N ALA A 231 -9.90 7.89 -11.00
CA ALA A 231 -8.61 7.25 -10.85
C ALA A 231 -7.52 8.04 -11.60
N PHE A 232 -6.55 8.56 -10.84
CA PHE A 232 -5.36 9.20 -11.39
C PHE A 232 -4.22 8.19 -11.43
N VAL A 233 -3.47 8.17 -12.52
CA VAL A 233 -2.30 7.30 -12.66
C VAL A 233 -1.10 8.14 -13.13
N PRO A 234 0.03 8.10 -12.41
CA PRO A 234 1.24 8.79 -12.81
C PRO A 234 1.84 8.27 -14.12
N GLY A 235 2.52 9.14 -14.86
CA GLY A 235 3.12 8.82 -16.15
C GLY A 235 4.17 7.71 -16.11
N ASN A 236 4.82 7.48 -14.95
CA ASN A 236 5.81 6.41 -14.72
C ASN A 236 5.18 5.03 -14.49
N ALA A 237 3.87 4.92 -14.25
CA ALA A 237 3.19 3.65 -14.07
C ALA A 237 3.36 2.71 -15.28
N ASP A 238 3.24 1.41 -15.06
CA ASP A 238 3.27 0.44 -16.13
C ASP A 238 1.99 0.49 -17.01
N ASN A 239 2.02 -0.22 -18.15
CA ASN A 239 0.91 -0.21 -19.09
C ASN A 239 -0.35 -0.86 -18.54
N GLU A 240 -0.25 -1.84 -17.65
CA GLU A 240 -1.38 -2.50 -17.03
C GLU A 240 -2.09 -1.53 -16.08
N THR A 241 -1.34 -0.89 -15.19
CA THR A 241 -1.87 0.11 -14.25
C THR A 241 -2.51 1.29 -14.97
N LYS A 242 -1.93 1.74 -16.10
CA LYS A 242 -2.52 2.80 -16.93
C LYS A 242 -3.91 2.46 -17.50
N THR A 243 -4.29 1.19 -17.57
CA THR A 243 -5.65 0.79 -18.01
C THR A 243 -6.74 1.13 -16.98
N PHE A 244 -6.36 1.37 -15.73
CA PHE A 244 -7.28 1.80 -14.67
C PHE A 244 -7.48 3.32 -14.60
N ALA A 245 -6.73 4.11 -15.39
CA ALA A 245 -6.75 5.55 -15.30
C ALA A 245 -7.97 6.18 -15.97
N ASP A 246 -8.68 7.05 -15.24
CA ASP A 246 -9.52 8.08 -15.86
C ASP A 246 -8.67 9.25 -16.34
N VAL A 247 -7.58 9.54 -15.60
CA VAL A 247 -6.65 10.63 -15.91
C VAL A 247 -5.21 10.18 -15.71
N ILE A 248 -4.39 10.26 -16.75
CA ILE A 248 -2.94 10.11 -16.62
C ILE A 248 -2.36 11.48 -16.28
N VAL A 249 -1.66 11.57 -15.16
CA VAL A 249 -1.01 12.80 -14.68
C VAL A 249 0.50 12.77 -14.94
N ARG A 250 1.20 13.85 -14.56
CA ARG A 250 2.68 13.89 -14.58
C ARG A 250 3.25 12.70 -13.79
N ASP A 251 4.50 12.30 -14.05
CA ASP A 251 5.17 11.24 -13.30
C ASP A 251 5.55 11.69 -11.88
N ASN A 252 6.00 10.73 -11.07
CA ASN A 252 6.35 10.96 -9.67
C ASN A 252 7.52 11.93 -9.46
N ASP A 253 8.43 12.06 -10.43
CA ASP A 253 9.55 13.03 -10.37
C ASP A 253 9.09 14.47 -10.75
N HIS A 254 7.86 14.62 -11.26
CA HIS A 254 7.31 15.88 -11.75
C HIS A 254 5.95 16.24 -11.09
N ASP A 255 5.83 16.03 -9.78
CA ASP A 255 4.68 16.47 -8.98
C ASP A 255 3.34 15.80 -9.38
N ALA A 256 3.30 14.47 -9.45
CA ALA A 256 2.12 13.71 -9.86
C ALA A 256 0.87 14.05 -9.01
N VAL A 257 1.02 14.16 -7.69
CA VAL A 257 -0.10 14.45 -6.78
C VAL A 257 -0.59 15.89 -6.94
N ALA A 258 0.32 16.83 -7.13
CA ALA A 258 -0.07 18.22 -7.45
C ALA A 258 -0.87 18.29 -8.76
N ALA A 259 -0.46 17.52 -9.79
CA ALA A 259 -1.19 17.48 -11.05
C ALA A 259 -2.61 16.92 -10.89
N ALA A 260 -2.81 15.91 -10.04
CA ALA A 260 -4.15 15.39 -9.74
C ALA A 260 -5.01 16.43 -9.02
N ILE A 261 -4.44 17.14 -8.05
CA ILE A 261 -5.14 18.20 -7.32
C ILE A 261 -5.45 19.40 -8.23
N GLU A 262 -4.51 19.82 -9.09
CA GLU A 262 -4.72 20.84 -10.12
C GLU A 262 -5.88 20.49 -11.06
N TRP A 263 -5.97 19.22 -11.44
CA TRP A 263 -7.06 18.72 -12.29
C TRP A 263 -8.41 18.81 -11.56
N LEU A 264 -8.47 18.44 -10.27
CA LEU A 264 -9.67 18.59 -9.45
C LEU A 264 -10.05 20.06 -9.24
N ASP A 265 -9.05 20.94 -9.13
CA ASP A 265 -9.24 22.36 -8.90
C ASP A 265 -9.87 23.09 -10.11
N ASN A 266 -9.69 22.56 -11.31
CA ASN A 266 -10.20 23.11 -12.56
C ASN A 266 -11.59 22.57 -12.96
N ARG A 267 -12.25 21.81 -12.10
CA ARG A 267 -13.62 21.30 -12.28
C ARG A 267 -14.64 22.05 -11.45
#